data_cd4e7cc400f7886ee9a141ce160eee5d
#
_entry.id   cd4e7cc400f7886ee9a141ce160eee5d
#
_cell.length_a   1.000
_cell.length_b   1.000
_cell.length_c   1.000
_cell.angle_alpha   90.00
_cell.angle_beta   90.00
_cell.angle_gamma   90.00
#
_symmetry.space_group_name_H-M   'P 1'
#
loop_
_entity.id
_entity.type
_entity.pdbx_description
1 polymer ?
#
loop_
_entity_poly.entity_id
_entity_poly.type
_entity_poly.pdbx_seq_one_letter_code
_entity_poly.pdbx_strand_id
1 'polypeptide(L)'
;MESSASANVAGVDPEAVEIVEAVDGSEYPVHLVYVETWDGLYVPIGLRFPSGPGPFPVVVLASGNGGEGMPWIRDAVQNRGYIMERLLDEGYACAWLRYRTEVELGYNNGGPFVRDERQGREMFNRSPLEYEDEIAIIEYLKTRPNIDGDRVAHIGSSHGGEMALKITSEYHGLTAAVANEPAAHEFLALTPDETVSLNADTGLRNIEHMQMAETTKVKARIDVGLANRRIETIETPILVIGREEDHLQGIFRSTYELLEEAGKEVEWVSYDHPVHGYVFPFRGPDGAYEVDDTQERLIADVLDFLARHLRG
;
A
#
# COMPACT_ATOMS: atom_id res chain seq x y z
N MET A 1 -30.34 -35.87 28.70
CA MET A 1 -29.54 -34.68 28.44
C MET A 1 -28.92 -34.90 27.08
N GLU A 2 -29.62 -34.49 26.06
CA GLU A 2 -29.16 -34.59 24.66
C GLU A 2 -28.21 -33.45 24.38
N SER A 3 -26.99 -33.83 24.03
CA SER A 3 -25.97 -32.92 23.48
C SER A 3 -26.51 -32.35 22.16
N SER A 4 -26.83 -31.06 22.14
CA SER A 4 -27.07 -30.35 20.91
C SER A 4 -25.77 -30.31 20.10
N ALA A 5 -25.66 -31.20 19.11
CA ALA A 5 -24.68 -31.08 18.08
C ALA A 5 -24.93 -29.71 17.42
N SER A 6 -24.03 -28.76 17.59
CA SER A 6 -23.98 -27.57 16.76
C SER A 6 -23.89 -28.05 15.32
N ALA A 7 -24.91 -27.75 14.53
CA ALA A 7 -24.83 -27.90 13.09
C ALA A 7 -23.59 -27.10 12.66
N ASN A 8 -22.53 -27.80 12.30
CA ASN A 8 -21.52 -27.24 11.43
C ASN A 8 -22.29 -26.77 10.17
N VAL A 9 -22.61 -25.50 10.10
CA VAL A 9 -22.73 -24.85 8.81
C VAL A 9 -21.43 -25.22 8.15
N ALA A 10 -21.48 -26.05 7.10
CA ALA A 10 -20.33 -26.38 6.30
C ALA A 10 -19.78 -25.01 5.83
N GLY A 11 -18.87 -24.48 6.60
CA GLY A 11 -18.21 -23.24 6.29
C GLY A 11 -17.51 -23.53 4.98
N VAL A 12 -17.91 -22.81 3.94
CA VAL A 12 -17.07 -22.68 2.76
C VAL A 12 -15.79 -22.09 3.34
N ASP A 13 -14.71 -22.87 3.30
CA ASP A 13 -13.38 -22.36 3.63
C ASP A 13 -13.15 -21.16 2.69
N PRO A 14 -13.13 -19.92 3.19
CA PRO A 14 -12.98 -18.76 2.30
C PRO A 14 -11.68 -18.80 1.52
N GLU A 15 -10.64 -19.47 2.04
CA GLU A 15 -9.38 -19.70 1.33
C GLU A 15 -9.54 -20.74 0.21
N ALA A 16 -10.54 -21.62 0.28
CA ALA A 16 -10.82 -22.59 -0.77
C ALA A 16 -11.66 -21.97 -1.92
N VAL A 17 -12.21 -20.79 -1.73
CA VAL A 17 -12.98 -20.09 -2.77
C VAL A 17 -12.10 -19.10 -3.50
N GLU A 18 -11.49 -19.56 -4.57
CA GLU A 18 -10.81 -18.74 -5.55
C GLU A 18 -11.76 -18.45 -6.72
N ILE A 19 -12.10 -17.17 -6.92
CA ILE A 19 -12.93 -16.76 -8.04
C ILE A 19 -12.01 -16.22 -9.13
N VAL A 20 -12.06 -16.84 -10.32
CA VAL A 20 -11.25 -16.40 -11.47
C VAL A 20 -12.10 -15.58 -12.40
N GLU A 21 -11.71 -14.35 -12.66
CA GLU A 21 -12.41 -13.42 -13.55
C GLU A 21 -11.45 -12.90 -14.65
N ALA A 22 -12.02 -12.64 -15.84
CA ALA A 22 -11.27 -11.97 -16.89
C ALA A 22 -11.01 -10.50 -16.53
N VAL A 23 -9.87 -9.99 -16.98
CA VAL A 23 -9.56 -8.55 -16.93
C VAL A 23 -9.65 -8.00 -18.34
N ASP A 24 -10.41 -6.93 -18.52
CA ASP A 24 -10.69 -6.35 -19.82
C ASP A 24 -9.40 -5.93 -20.53
N GLY A 25 -9.23 -6.40 -21.77
CA GLY A 25 -8.06 -6.10 -22.58
C GLY A 25 -6.74 -6.77 -22.13
N SER A 26 -6.80 -7.72 -21.20
CA SER A 26 -5.64 -8.48 -20.72
C SER A 26 -5.81 -9.97 -20.99
N GLU A 27 -4.70 -10.66 -21.26
CA GLU A 27 -4.66 -12.13 -21.33
C GLU A 27 -4.51 -12.79 -19.95
N TYR A 28 -4.17 -12.00 -18.91
CA TYR A 28 -3.93 -12.47 -17.55
C TYR A 28 -5.19 -12.29 -16.70
N PRO A 29 -5.87 -13.37 -16.28
CA PRO A 29 -7.04 -13.26 -15.41
C PRO A 29 -6.65 -12.78 -14.01
N VAL A 30 -7.65 -12.36 -13.23
CA VAL A 30 -7.51 -12.11 -11.81
C VAL A 30 -8.08 -13.28 -11.00
N HIS A 31 -7.35 -13.68 -9.99
CA HIS A 31 -7.75 -14.63 -8.95
C HIS A 31 -8.13 -13.84 -7.71
N LEU A 32 -9.42 -13.78 -7.42
CA LEU A 32 -9.97 -13.07 -6.26
C LEU A 32 -10.02 -14.04 -5.08
N VAL A 33 -9.32 -13.69 -4.01
CA VAL A 33 -9.13 -14.54 -2.84
C VAL A 33 -9.40 -13.73 -1.58
N TYR A 34 -9.94 -14.37 -0.55
CA TYR A 34 -9.96 -13.85 0.81
C TYR A 34 -8.85 -14.52 1.62
N VAL A 35 -7.97 -13.73 2.19
CA VAL A 35 -6.85 -14.18 3.02
C VAL A 35 -7.23 -14.07 4.48
N GLU A 36 -7.03 -15.13 5.24
CA GLU A 36 -7.22 -15.12 6.69
C GLU A 36 -6.10 -14.31 7.35
N THR A 37 -6.50 -13.37 8.20
CA THR A 37 -5.60 -12.58 9.03
C THR A 37 -5.35 -13.25 10.37
N TRP A 38 -4.38 -12.80 11.12
CA TRP A 38 -3.95 -13.47 12.37
C TRP A 38 -5.02 -13.53 13.47
N ASP A 39 -6.03 -12.67 13.39
CA ASP A 39 -7.17 -12.69 14.30
C ASP A 39 -8.39 -13.49 13.80
N GLY A 40 -8.22 -14.22 12.67
CA GLY A 40 -9.24 -15.11 12.10
C GLY A 40 -10.31 -14.39 11.28
N LEU A 41 -10.09 -13.13 10.92
CA LEU A 41 -10.91 -12.41 9.95
C LEU A 41 -10.30 -12.51 8.55
N TYR A 42 -10.98 -11.99 7.54
CA TYR A 42 -10.59 -12.16 6.15
C TYR A 42 -10.50 -10.82 5.42
N VAL A 43 -9.44 -10.67 4.62
CA VAL A 43 -9.21 -9.50 3.75
C VAL A 43 -9.11 -9.92 2.29
N PRO A 44 -9.66 -9.14 1.36
CA PRO A 44 -9.65 -9.49 -0.06
C PRO A 44 -8.35 -9.12 -0.76
N ILE A 45 -7.93 -9.95 -1.70
CA ILE A 45 -6.87 -9.65 -2.67
C ILE A 45 -7.28 -9.98 -4.08
N GLY A 46 -6.67 -9.30 -5.05
CA GLY A 46 -6.75 -9.62 -6.48
C GLY A 46 -5.37 -10.04 -6.99
N LEU A 47 -5.13 -11.35 -7.07
CA LEU A 47 -3.85 -11.94 -7.46
C LEU A 47 -3.83 -12.25 -8.95
N ARG A 48 -2.73 -11.94 -9.62
CA ARG A 48 -2.53 -12.22 -11.05
C ARG A 48 -1.15 -12.84 -11.28
N PHE A 49 -1.09 -13.72 -12.26
CA PHE A 49 0.14 -14.44 -12.61
C PHE A 49 0.55 -14.20 -14.06
N PRO A 50 1.85 -14.08 -14.35
CA PRO A 50 2.33 -14.11 -15.70
C PRO A 50 2.19 -15.51 -16.31
N SER A 51 2.36 -15.63 -17.64
CA SER A 51 2.34 -16.91 -18.32
C SER A 51 3.55 -17.76 -17.94
N GLY A 52 3.33 -19.07 -17.79
CA GLY A 52 4.42 -20.02 -17.51
C GLY A 52 4.25 -20.82 -16.21
N PRO A 53 5.22 -21.67 -15.89
CA PRO A 53 5.06 -22.62 -14.79
C PRO A 53 5.38 -22.06 -13.39
N GLY A 54 5.97 -20.86 -13.25
CA GLY A 54 6.47 -20.35 -11.97
C GLY A 54 7.64 -21.19 -11.38
N PRO A 55 8.03 -21.01 -10.10
CA PRO A 55 7.50 -19.97 -9.22
C PRO A 55 7.95 -18.57 -9.64
N PHE A 56 7.07 -17.59 -9.47
CA PHE A 56 7.30 -16.20 -9.86
C PHE A 56 7.62 -15.32 -8.65
N PRO A 57 8.56 -14.37 -8.76
CA PRO A 57 8.60 -13.27 -7.79
C PRO A 57 7.26 -12.56 -7.73
N VAL A 58 6.88 -12.03 -6.58
CA VAL A 58 5.59 -11.36 -6.42
C VAL A 58 5.73 -9.92 -5.96
N VAL A 59 4.90 -9.06 -6.51
CA VAL A 59 4.79 -7.65 -6.14
C VAL A 59 3.41 -7.39 -5.54
N VAL A 60 3.38 -6.95 -4.29
CA VAL A 60 2.16 -6.57 -3.58
C VAL A 60 1.89 -5.08 -3.84
N LEU A 61 0.67 -4.74 -4.17
CA LEU A 61 0.24 -3.38 -4.51
C LEU A 61 -0.75 -2.87 -3.46
N ALA A 62 -0.41 -1.76 -2.80
CA ALA A 62 -1.27 -1.10 -1.83
C ALA A 62 -1.54 0.35 -2.25
N SER A 63 -2.80 0.72 -2.36
CA SER A 63 -3.17 2.11 -2.68
C SER A 63 -3.32 2.96 -1.43
N GLY A 64 -3.59 4.23 -1.64
CA GLY A 64 -4.01 5.16 -0.61
C GLY A 64 -5.36 4.81 0.01
N ASN A 65 -5.92 5.76 0.74
CA ASN A 65 -7.19 5.61 1.44
C ASN A 65 -8.39 5.42 0.51
N GLY A 66 -9.44 4.81 1.03
CA GLY A 66 -10.73 4.61 0.36
C GLY A 66 -10.92 3.21 -0.23
N GLY A 67 -12.16 2.87 -0.49
CA GLY A 67 -12.55 1.60 -1.07
C GLY A 67 -13.27 0.66 -0.09
N GLU A 68 -13.95 -0.34 -0.64
CA GLU A 68 -14.81 -1.25 0.10
C GLU A 68 -14.59 -2.70 -0.33
N GLY A 69 -13.69 -3.40 0.34
CA GLY A 69 -13.55 -4.84 0.23
C GLY A 69 -13.34 -5.37 -1.20
N MET A 70 -13.94 -6.53 -1.49
CA MET A 70 -13.81 -7.20 -2.79
C MET A 70 -14.33 -6.38 -3.99
N PRO A 71 -15.43 -5.59 -3.90
CA PRO A 71 -15.82 -4.70 -5.00
C PRO A 71 -14.75 -3.71 -5.39
N TRP A 72 -14.05 -3.15 -4.40
CA TRP A 72 -12.94 -2.23 -4.66
C TRP A 72 -11.74 -2.94 -5.29
N ILE A 73 -11.41 -4.17 -4.86
CA ILE A 73 -10.33 -4.96 -5.46
C ILE A 73 -10.62 -5.23 -6.94
N ARG A 74 -11.86 -5.59 -7.29
CA ARG A 74 -12.26 -5.76 -8.69
C ARG A 74 -12.08 -4.48 -9.49
N ASP A 75 -12.55 -3.35 -8.93
CA ASP A 75 -12.41 -2.04 -9.58
C ASP A 75 -10.93 -1.67 -9.77
N ALA A 76 -10.10 -1.85 -8.74
CA ALA A 76 -8.68 -1.54 -8.81
C ALA A 76 -7.94 -2.37 -9.89
N VAL A 77 -8.20 -3.67 -9.94
CA VAL A 77 -7.62 -4.54 -10.98
C VAL A 77 -8.08 -4.14 -12.38
N GLN A 78 -9.36 -3.82 -12.56
CA GLN A 78 -9.90 -3.44 -13.86
C GLN A 78 -9.47 -2.04 -14.29
N ASN A 79 -9.51 -1.06 -13.41
CA ASN A 79 -9.41 0.35 -13.75
C ASN A 79 -8.07 1.01 -13.39
N ARG A 80 -7.25 0.37 -12.54
CA ARG A 80 -5.92 0.86 -12.14
C ARG A 80 -4.82 -0.19 -12.38
N GLY A 81 -5.13 -1.22 -13.12
CA GLY A 81 -4.28 -2.39 -13.34
C GLY A 81 -3.13 -2.20 -14.32
N TYR A 82 -2.87 -0.99 -14.85
CA TYR A 82 -1.81 -0.78 -15.83
C TYR A 82 -0.44 -1.26 -15.33
N ILE A 83 -0.07 -0.90 -14.11
CA ILE A 83 1.19 -1.37 -13.52
C ILE A 83 1.22 -2.89 -13.37
N MET A 84 0.05 -3.54 -13.13
CA MET A 84 -0.01 -5.01 -13.07
C MET A 84 0.32 -5.62 -14.45
N GLU A 85 -0.20 -5.06 -15.55
CA GLU A 85 0.15 -5.53 -16.89
C GLU A 85 1.65 -5.45 -17.11
N ARG A 86 2.28 -4.31 -16.76
CA ARG A 86 3.73 -4.12 -16.91
C ARG A 86 4.53 -5.11 -16.04
N LEU A 87 4.08 -5.39 -14.81
CA LEU A 87 4.71 -6.38 -13.93
C LEU A 87 4.58 -7.81 -14.49
N LEU A 88 3.39 -8.16 -14.99
CA LEU A 88 3.13 -9.48 -15.59
C LEU A 88 3.97 -9.72 -16.84
N ASP A 89 4.09 -8.71 -17.70
CA ASP A 89 4.95 -8.76 -18.89
C ASP A 89 6.43 -8.96 -18.55
N GLU A 90 6.86 -8.43 -17.39
CA GLU A 90 8.22 -8.61 -16.87
C GLU A 90 8.41 -9.93 -16.09
N GLY A 91 7.34 -10.75 -15.97
CA GLY A 91 7.38 -12.06 -15.34
C GLY A 91 7.21 -12.05 -13.82
N TYR A 92 6.66 -10.98 -13.25
CA TYR A 92 6.29 -10.92 -11.85
C TYR A 92 4.80 -11.29 -11.66
N ALA A 93 4.49 -12.14 -10.68
CA ALA A 93 3.14 -12.19 -10.14
C ALA A 93 2.85 -10.87 -9.40
N CYS A 94 1.60 -10.47 -9.32
CA CYS A 94 1.23 -9.25 -8.60
C CYS A 94 -0.12 -9.37 -7.92
N ALA A 95 -0.30 -8.70 -6.79
CA ALA A 95 -1.52 -8.74 -6.01
C ALA A 95 -1.93 -7.34 -5.54
N TRP A 96 -3.13 -6.87 -5.92
CA TRP A 96 -3.79 -5.77 -5.23
C TRP A 96 -4.33 -6.26 -3.91
N LEU A 97 -4.05 -5.50 -2.84
CA LEU A 97 -4.59 -5.77 -1.52
C LEU A 97 -5.49 -4.62 -1.02
N ARG A 98 -6.27 -4.94 0.01
CA ARG A 98 -7.02 -3.97 0.77
C ARG A 98 -6.98 -4.34 2.24
N TYR A 99 -6.63 -3.40 3.09
CA TYR A 99 -6.59 -3.61 4.52
C TYR A 99 -7.97 -3.40 5.15
N ARG A 100 -8.20 -4.10 6.24
CA ARG A 100 -9.50 -4.24 6.88
C ARG A 100 -10.08 -2.95 7.43
N THR A 101 -9.27 -2.11 8.05
CA THR A 101 -9.74 -0.86 8.65
C THR A 101 -10.34 0.10 7.63
N GLU A 102 -9.83 0.09 6.42
CA GLU A 102 -10.39 0.88 5.31
C GLU A 102 -11.70 0.28 4.79
N VAL A 103 -11.86 -1.03 4.90
CA VAL A 103 -13.08 -1.74 4.48
C VAL A 103 -14.22 -1.51 5.44
N GLU A 104 -13.96 -1.61 6.74
CA GLU A 104 -15.01 -1.62 7.76
C GLU A 104 -15.42 -0.22 8.22
N LEU A 105 -14.47 0.69 8.35
CA LEU A 105 -14.73 1.99 8.95
C LEU A 105 -14.84 3.12 7.92
N GLY A 106 -14.31 2.93 6.74
CA GLY A 106 -14.24 3.95 5.70
C GLY A 106 -13.38 5.15 6.13
N TYR A 107 -12.43 5.50 5.32
CA TYR A 107 -11.67 6.73 5.53
C TYR A 107 -12.60 7.95 5.42
N ASN A 108 -12.53 8.91 6.31
CA ASN A 108 -13.45 10.05 6.42
C ASN A 108 -14.91 9.73 6.80
N ASN A 109 -15.33 8.48 6.81
CA ASN A 109 -16.67 8.10 7.21
C ASN A 109 -16.66 7.32 8.53
N GLY A 110 -15.76 7.68 9.42
CA GLY A 110 -15.48 6.95 10.65
C GLY A 110 -16.69 6.66 11.55
N GLY A 111 -17.89 6.83 11.03
CA GLY A 111 -19.13 6.53 11.69
C GLY A 111 -19.21 7.06 13.13
N PRO A 112 -20.22 6.66 13.90
CA PRO A 112 -20.40 7.15 15.25
C PRO A 112 -19.35 6.63 16.26
N PHE A 113 -18.50 5.68 15.85
CA PHE A 113 -17.49 5.06 16.71
C PHE A 113 -16.12 5.72 16.62
N VAL A 114 -15.87 6.51 15.59
CA VAL A 114 -14.62 7.25 15.40
C VAL A 114 -14.88 8.70 15.68
N ARG A 115 -14.54 9.14 16.88
CA ARG A 115 -14.67 10.54 17.30
C ARG A 115 -13.40 11.30 16.98
N ASP A 116 -13.53 12.60 16.74
CA ASP A 116 -12.44 13.49 16.40
C ASP A 116 -11.27 13.47 17.39
N GLU A 117 -11.56 13.41 18.69
CA GLU A 117 -10.54 13.28 19.73
C GLU A 117 -9.71 12.02 19.60
N ARG A 118 -10.34 10.92 19.23
CA ARG A 118 -9.68 9.65 18.92
C ARG A 118 -8.92 9.73 17.61
N GLN A 119 -9.55 10.25 16.58
CA GLN A 119 -8.93 10.48 15.29
C GLN A 119 -7.78 11.47 15.38
N GLY A 120 -7.93 12.57 16.11
CA GLY A 120 -6.87 13.56 16.31
C GLY A 120 -5.60 12.96 16.92
N ARG A 121 -5.73 11.93 17.73
CA ARG A 121 -4.60 11.18 18.28
C ARG A 121 -4.13 10.08 17.34
N GLU A 122 -5.03 9.48 16.57
CA GLU A 122 -4.82 8.33 15.71
C GLU A 122 -4.54 8.70 14.24
N MET A 123 -4.70 9.97 13.88
CA MET A 123 -4.25 10.44 12.56
C MET A 123 -2.78 10.14 12.32
N PHE A 124 -2.00 10.16 13.39
CA PHE A 124 -0.57 9.84 13.36
C PHE A 124 -0.26 8.46 13.96
N ASN A 125 -1.26 7.79 14.51
CA ASN A 125 -1.17 6.45 15.07
C ASN A 125 -2.34 5.61 14.56
N ARG A 126 -2.28 5.22 13.30
CA ARG A 126 -3.25 4.27 12.75
C ARG A 126 -3.11 2.92 13.43
N SER A 127 -4.21 2.19 13.42
CA SER A 127 -4.24 0.86 14.00
C SER A 127 -3.14 -0.03 13.42
N PRO A 128 -2.42 -0.78 14.24
CA PRO A 128 -1.47 -1.77 13.75
C PRO A 128 -2.13 -2.85 12.87
N LEU A 129 -3.45 -3.00 12.91
CA LEU A 129 -4.17 -3.97 12.06
C LEU A 129 -3.92 -3.78 10.56
N GLU A 130 -3.66 -2.56 10.10
CA GLU A 130 -3.46 -2.31 8.66
C GLU A 130 -2.20 -3.00 8.15
N TYR A 131 -1.05 -2.81 8.78
CA TYR A 131 0.18 -3.47 8.35
C TYR A 131 0.23 -4.94 8.75
N GLU A 132 -0.46 -5.35 9.84
CA GLU A 132 -0.62 -6.76 10.19
C GLU A 132 -1.42 -7.52 9.14
N ASP A 133 -2.49 -6.93 8.59
CA ASP A 133 -3.25 -7.49 7.48
C ASP A 133 -2.37 -7.65 6.22
N GLU A 134 -1.55 -6.63 5.89
CA GLU A 134 -0.63 -6.71 4.75
C GLU A 134 0.45 -7.78 4.95
N ILE A 135 1.02 -7.89 6.15
CA ILE A 135 1.99 -8.96 6.45
C ILE A 135 1.33 -10.34 6.36
N ALA A 136 0.10 -10.50 6.85
CA ALA A 136 -0.63 -11.76 6.71
C ALA A 136 -0.85 -12.13 5.23
N ILE A 137 -1.17 -11.15 4.39
CA ILE A 137 -1.28 -11.34 2.93
C ILE A 137 0.07 -11.76 2.33
N ILE A 138 1.16 -11.10 2.70
CA ILE A 138 2.52 -11.43 2.22
C ILE A 138 2.86 -12.87 2.61
N GLU A 139 2.64 -13.25 3.86
CA GLU A 139 2.90 -14.62 4.33
C GLU A 139 2.01 -15.65 3.62
N TYR A 140 0.74 -15.34 3.38
CA TYR A 140 -0.14 -16.19 2.56
C TYR A 140 0.41 -16.37 1.14
N LEU A 141 0.81 -15.29 0.47
CA LEU A 141 1.37 -15.36 -0.88
C LEU A 141 2.62 -16.26 -0.92
N LYS A 142 3.48 -16.21 0.08
CA LYS A 142 4.66 -17.08 0.20
C LYS A 142 4.32 -18.56 0.29
N THR A 143 3.12 -18.92 0.73
CA THR A 143 2.68 -20.33 0.78
C THR A 143 2.21 -20.86 -0.58
N ARG A 144 1.99 -19.99 -1.57
CA ARG A 144 1.46 -20.38 -2.88
C ARG A 144 2.55 -21.09 -3.71
N PRO A 145 2.26 -22.27 -4.28
CA PRO A 145 3.29 -23.08 -4.96
C PRO A 145 3.87 -22.44 -6.23
N ASN A 146 3.15 -21.49 -6.82
CA ASN A 146 3.56 -20.75 -8.03
C ASN A 146 4.19 -19.39 -7.72
N ILE A 147 4.42 -19.06 -6.44
CA ILE A 147 5.11 -17.86 -5.99
C ILE A 147 6.46 -18.22 -5.39
N ASP A 148 7.47 -17.45 -5.74
CA ASP A 148 8.78 -17.50 -5.11
C ASP A 148 8.76 -16.64 -3.84
N GLY A 149 8.57 -17.30 -2.70
CA GLY A 149 8.44 -16.64 -1.40
C GLY A 149 9.69 -15.91 -0.91
N ASP A 150 10.85 -16.15 -1.52
CA ASP A 150 12.09 -15.45 -1.20
C ASP A 150 12.25 -14.13 -1.98
N ARG A 151 11.38 -13.89 -2.97
CA ARG A 151 11.42 -12.72 -3.84
C ARG A 151 10.08 -11.98 -3.83
N VAL A 152 9.86 -11.22 -2.76
CA VAL A 152 8.63 -10.47 -2.53
C VAL A 152 8.93 -8.99 -2.46
N ALA A 153 8.25 -8.17 -3.26
CA ALA A 153 8.32 -6.72 -3.17
C ALA A 153 6.96 -6.09 -2.85
N HIS A 154 7.02 -4.85 -2.39
CA HIS A 154 5.84 -4.06 -2.08
C HIS A 154 5.89 -2.73 -2.84
N ILE A 155 4.80 -2.33 -3.48
CA ILE A 155 4.60 -0.98 -4.03
C ILE A 155 3.40 -0.37 -3.35
N GLY A 156 3.64 0.64 -2.53
CA GLY A 156 2.57 1.38 -1.85
C GLY A 156 2.49 2.82 -2.30
N SER A 157 1.28 3.36 -2.42
CA SER A 157 1.07 4.78 -2.74
C SER A 157 0.31 5.48 -1.63
N SER A 158 0.70 6.73 -1.32
CA SER A 158 0.08 7.56 -0.29
C SER A 158 0.12 6.86 1.07
N HIS A 159 -1.03 6.52 1.65
CA HIS A 159 -1.11 5.70 2.86
C HIS A 159 -0.46 4.32 2.67
N GLY A 160 -0.67 3.67 1.51
CA GLY A 160 0.03 2.42 1.18
C GLY A 160 1.56 2.59 1.13
N GLY A 161 2.05 3.77 0.74
CA GLY A 161 3.47 4.13 0.82
C GLY A 161 3.98 4.24 2.25
N GLU A 162 3.17 4.77 3.18
CA GLU A 162 3.47 4.73 4.62
C GLU A 162 3.48 3.29 5.15
N MET A 163 2.53 2.44 4.71
CA MET A 163 2.50 1.02 5.08
C MET A 163 3.76 0.30 4.62
N ALA A 164 4.24 0.54 3.40
CA ALA A 164 5.50 -0.03 2.93
C ALA A 164 6.67 0.29 3.88
N LEU A 165 6.77 1.54 4.36
CA LEU A 165 7.79 1.96 5.31
C LEU A 165 7.62 1.31 6.69
N LYS A 166 6.40 1.18 7.19
CA LYS A 166 6.09 0.53 8.47
C LYS A 166 6.41 -0.97 8.42
N ILE A 167 6.01 -1.63 7.33
CA ILE A 167 6.28 -3.05 7.14
C ILE A 167 7.80 -3.27 7.10
N THR A 168 8.55 -2.49 6.36
CA THR A 168 10.03 -2.63 6.30
C THR A 168 10.73 -2.38 7.62
N SER A 169 10.12 -1.60 8.53
CA SER A 169 10.70 -1.36 9.86
C SER A 169 10.43 -2.49 10.87
N GLU A 170 9.38 -3.27 10.68
CA GLU A 170 8.95 -4.28 11.65
C GLU A 170 9.00 -5.73 11.13
N TYR A 171 9.04 -5.89 9.80
CA TYR A 171 9.00 -7.18 9.13
C TYR A 171 10.09 -7.28 8.07
N HIS A 172 10.93 -8.31 8.16
CA HIS A 172 12.10 -8.51 7.29
C HIS A 172 11.88 -9.51 6.16
N GLY A 173 10.63 -9.67 5.71
CA GLY A 173 10.26 -10.63 4.67
C GLY A 173 10.10 -10.03 3.27
N LEU A 174 10.49 -8.76 3.06
CA LEU A 174 10.48 -8.10 1.76
C LEU A 174 11.89 -8.00 1.18
N THR A 175 12.01 -8.28 -0.11
CA THR A 175 13.26 -8.12 -0.87
C THR A 175 13.46 -6.69 -1.35
N ALA A 176 12.37 -5.95 -1.62
CA ALA A 176 12.39 -4.55 -2.03
C ALA A 176 11.06 -3.86 -1.69
N ALA A 177 11.09 -2.54 -1.50
CA ALA A 177 9.89 -1.76 -1.28
C ALA A 177 9.91 -0.45 -2.08
N VAL A 178 8.76 -0.04 -2.58
CA VAL A 178 8.54 1.23 -3.27
C VAL A 178 7.52 2.03 -2.47
N ALA A 179 7.93 3.16 -1.94
CA ALA A 179 7.09 4.10 -1.21
C ALA A 179 6.78 5.29 -2.13
N ASN A 180 5.69 5.17 -2.91
CA ASN A 180 5.24 6.22 -3.80
C ASN A 180 4.42 7.26 -3.05
N GLU A 181 4.87 8.51 -3.07
CA GLU A 181 4.22 9.66 -2.43
C GLU A 181 3.76 9.33 -0.99
N PRO A 182 4.66 8.78 -0.13
CA PRO A 182 4.28 8.20 1.15
C PRO A 182 3.72 9.25 2.11
N ALA A 183 2.47 9.10 2.53
CA ALA A 183 1.86 9.92 3.57
C ALA A 183 2.42 9.54 4.97
N ALA A 184 3.73 9.56 5.12
CA ALA A 184 4.52 8.97 6.20
C ALA A 184 4.44 9.72 7.54
N HIS A 185 3.26 10.21 7.91
CA HIS A 185 3.05 11.01 9.13
C HIS A 185 3.39 10.24 10.41
N GLU A 186 2.88 9.02 10.50
CA GLU A 186 3.13 8.18 11.66
C GLU A 186 4.55 7.61 11.62
N PHE A 187 4.98 7.10 10.47
CA PHE A 187 6.33 6.55 10.31
C PHE A 187 7.41 7.55 10.74
N LEU A 188 7.27 8.81 10.34
CA LEU A 188 8.17 9.91 10.73
C LEU A 188 7.89 10.44 12.14
N ALA A 189 6.91 9.91 12.85
CA ALA A 189 6.51 10.39 14.18
C ALA A 189 6.27 11.90 14.22
N LEU A 190 5.51 12.43 13.24
CA LEU A 190 5.20 13.85 13.18
C LEU A 190 4.34 14.26 14.38
N THR A 191 4.76 15.29 15.09
CA THR A 191 3.96 15.89 16.13
C THR A 191 2.79 16.65 15.51
N PRO A 192 1.56 16.52 16.04
CA PRO A 192 0.42 17.30 15.57
C PRO A 192 0.69 18.80 15.61
N ASP A 193 0.24 19.52 14.60
CA ASP A 193 0.22 20.98 14.63
C ASP A 193 -1.04 21.44 15.39
N GLU A 194 -0.88 22.16 16.49
CA GLU A 194 -1.97 22.70 17.27
C GLU A 194 -2.84 23.70 16.47
N THR A 195 -2.31 24.20 15.36
CA THR A 195 -3.01 25.18 14.48
C THR A 195 -3.87 24.51 13.41
N VAL A 196 -3.90 23.19 13.32
CA VAL A 196 -4.71 22.49 12.32
C VAL A 196 -6.18 22.76 12.58
N SER A 197 -6.80 23.54 11.71
CA SER A 197 -8.21 23.87 11.78
C SER A 197 -9.07 22.63 11.61
N LEU A 198 -10.02 22.47 12.49
CA LEU A 198 -11.10 21.51 12.32
C LEU A 198 -11.99 21.98 11.18
N ASN A 199 -12.43 21.05 10.33
CA ASN A 199 -13.50 21.31 9.39
C ASN A 199 -14.77 21.66 10.17
N ALA A 200 -15.34 22.83 9.93
CA ALA A 200 -16.48 23.34 10.70
C ALA A 200 -17.75 22.47 10.53
N ASP A 201 -17.89 21.77 9.41
CA ASP A 201 -19.08 20.97 9.11
C ASP A 201 -18.98 19.55 9.68
N THR A 202 -17.78 18.99 9.72
CA THR A 202 -17.55 17.58 10.14
C THR A 202 -16.92 17.47 11.52
N GLY A 203 -16.33 18.54 12.04
CA GLY A 203 -15.53 18.53 13.28
C GLY A 203 -14.20 17.76 13.13
N LEU A 204 -13.86 17.31 11.95
CA LEU A 204 -12.67 16.52 11.67
C LEU A 204 -11.49 17.41 11.31
N ARG A 205 -10.29 17.00 11.68
CA ARG A 205 -9.07 17.64 11.19
C ARG A 205 -8.92 17.37 9.69
N ASN A 206 -8.68 18.42 8.94
CA ASN A 206 -8.44 18.29 7.52
C ASN A 206 -6.95 18.09 7.25
N ILE A 207 -6.52 16.82 7.17
CA ILE A 207 -5.11 16.45 6.92
C ILE A 207 -4.62 17.02 5.60
N GLU A 208 -5.47 17.04 4.59
CA GLU A 208 -5.13 17.51 3.25
C GLU A 208 -4.84 19.01 3.20
N HIS A 209 -5.33 19.77 4.18
CA HIS A 209 -5.00 21.19 4.34
C HIS A 209 -3.72 21.42 5.15
N MET A 210 -3.11 20.38 5.69
CA MET A 210 -1.81 20.51 6.35
C MET A 210 -0.75 20.74 5.27
N GLN A 211 -0.36 21.99 5.07
CA GLN A 211 0.69 22.41 4.13
C GLN A 211 2.04 21.83 4.57
N MET A 212 2.36 20.65 4.08
CA MET A 212 3.58 19.90 4.39
C MET A 212 4.54 19.80 3.19
N ALA A 213 4.47 20.77 2.28
CA ALA A 213 5.35 20.84 1.12
C ALA A 213 6.80 21.21 1.47
N GLU A 214 7.00 21.98 2.55
CA GLU A 214 8.33 22.45 2.93
C GLU A 214 9.05 21.46 3.86
N THR A 215 10.10 20.82 3.39
CA THR A 215 10.92 19.83 4.12
C THR A 215 11.42 20.37 5.48
N THR A 216 11.84 21.63 5.56
CA THR A 216 12.31 22.24 6.80
C THR A 216 11.21 22.33 7.87
N LYS A 217 9.99 22.64 7.48
CA LYS A 217 8.84 22.68 8.40
C LYS A 217 8.46 21.28 8.87
N VAL A 218 8.50 20.31 7.97
CA VAL A 218 8.24 18.90 8.31
C VAL A 218 9.29 18.38 9.29
N LYS A 219 10.58 18.56 8.98
CA LYS A 219 11.69 18.12 9.85
C LYS A 219 11.62 18.73 11.26
N ALA A 220 11.16 19.98 11.39
CA ALA A 220 10.99 20.64 12.68
C ALA A 220 9.91 19.99 13.58
N ARG A 221 9.05 19.14 13.01
CA ARG A 221 7.94 18.47 13.71
C ARG A 221 8.16 16.98 13.94
N ILE A 222 9.24 16.42 13.42
CA ILE A 222 9.58 15.00 13.58
C ILE A 222 10.07 14.75 15.01
N ASP A 223 9.52 13.75 15.71
CA ASP A 223 10.21 13.13 16.83
C ASP A 223 11.35 12.28 16.27
N VAL A 224 12.53 12.92 16.15
CA VAL A 224 13.73 12.31 15.55
C VAL A 224 14.12 11.03 16.28
N GLY A 225 13.96 10.98 17.61
CA GLY A 225 14.30 9.81 18.40
C GLY A 225 13.42 8.61 18.07
N LEU A 226 12.12 8.83 17.87
CA LEU A 226 11.17 7.77 17.50
C LEU A 226 11.33 7.38 16.03
N ALA A 227 11.46 8.36 15.12
CA ALA A 227 11.67 8.09 13.70
C ALA A 227 12.96 7.27 13.47
N ASN A 228 14.06 7.65 14.12
CA ASN A 228 15.33 6.92 13.98
C ASN A 228 15.21 5.46 14.47
N ARG A 229 14.53 5.19 15.57
CA ARG A 229 14.30 3.79 16.02
C ARG A 229 13.56 2.94 15.00
N ARG A 230 12.62 3.50 14.25
CA ARG A 230 11.90 2.81 13.17
C ARG A 230 12.80 2.60 11.96
N ILE A 231 13.58 3.61 11.60
CA ILE A 231 14.52 3.55 10.48
C ILE A 231 15.67 2.56 10.76
N GLU A 232 16.16 2.51 11.98
CA GLU A 232 17.33 1.68 12.37
C GLU A 232 17.11 0.20 12.01
N THR A 233 15.90 -0.30 12.13
CA THR A 233 15.55 -1.71 11.88
C THR A 233 15.40 -2.06 10.41
N ILE A 234 15.30 -1.09 9.51
CA ILE A 234 15.10 -1.32 8.07
C ILE A 234 16.34 -1.94 7.44
N GLU A 235 16.17 -3.07 6.77
CA GLU A 235 17.22 -3.75 5.99
C GLU A 235 16.84 -3.83 4.50
N THR A 236 15.57 -3.65 4.18
CA THR A 236 15.02 -3.72 2.83
C THR A 236 15.42 -2.50 2.01
N PRO A 237 15.94 -2.66 0.77
CA PRO A 237 16.11 -1.56 -0.18
C PRO A 237 14.80 -0.84 -0.48
N ILE A 238 14.81 0.50 -0.49
CA ILE A 238 13.62 1.31 -0.66
C ILE A 238 13.79 2.31 -1.79
N LEU A 239 12.82 2.37 -2.71
CA LEU A 239 12.65 3.48 -3.64
C LEU A 239 11.58 4.42 -3.08
N VAL A 240 11.96 5.65 -2.76
CA VAL A 240 11.01 6.70 -2.38
C VAL A 240 10.71 7.57 -3.60
N ILE A 241 9.44 7.67 -3.93
CA ILE A 241 8.96 8.48 -5.05
C ILE A 241 8.23 9.71 -4.50
N GLY A 242 8.68 10.88 -4.93
CA GLY A 242 8.01 12.14 -4.66
C GLY A 242 7.17 12.61 -5.85
N ARG A 243 6.43 13.71 -5.65
CA ARG A 243 5.75 14.44 -6.70
C ARG A 243 6.02 15.93 -6.49
N GLU A 244 6.59 16.58 -7.50
CA GLU A 244 6.88 18.01 -7.42
C GLU A 244 5.59 18.80 -7.24
N GLU A 245 5.64 19.88 -6.45
CA GLU A 245 4.49 20.71 -6.09
C GLU A 245 3.37 20.02 -5.29
N ASP A 246 3.56 18.76 -4.83
CA ASP A 246 2.61 18.14 -3.91
C ASP A 246 2.60 18.85 -2.55
N HIS A 247 1.41 18.99 -1.97
CA HIS A 247 1.24 19.55 -0.63
C HIS A 247 1.94 18.75 0.48
N LEU A 248 2.28 17.47 0.22
CA LEU A 248 3.02 16.57 1.09
C LEU A 248 4.49 16.35 0.66
N GLN A 249 4.99 17.06 -0.36
CA GLN A 249 6.35 16.86 -0.89
C GLN A 249 7.44 16.93 0.20
N GLY A 250 7.26 17.78 1.20
CA GLY A 250 8.17 17.87 2.33
C GLY A 250 8.23 16.59 3.17
N ILE A 251 7.12 15.83 3.27
CA ILE A 251 7.09 14.52 3.93
C ILE A 251 7.85 13.51 3.09
N PHE A 252 7.58 13.43 1.78
CA PHE A 252 8.25 12.50 0.88
C PHE A 252 9.77 12.71 0.92
N ARG A 253 10.19 13.96 0.80
CA ARG A 253 11.60 14.33 0.83
C ARG A 253 12.26 14.07 2.20
N SER A 254 11.58 14.39 3.30
CA SER A 254 12.08 14.11 4.66
C SER A 254 12.23 12.61 4.90
N THR A 255 11.31 11.79 4.38
CA THR A 255 11.42 10.33 4.46
C THR A 255 12.70 9.83 3.79
N TYR A 256 12.93 10.25 2.54
CA TYR A 256 14.16 9.90 1.83
C TYR A 256 15.42 10.35 2.58
N GLU A 257 15.48 11.63 2.96
CA GLU A 257 16.66 12.21 3.60
C GLU A 257 17.01 11.53 4.93
N LEU A 258 16.02 11.16 5.75
CA LEU A 258 16.26 10.45 7.00
C LEU A 258 16.74 9.01 6.78
N LEU A 259 16.22 8.31 5.77
CA LEU A 259 16.71 6.99 5.38
C LEU A 259 18.16 7.07 4.87
N GLU A 260 18.47 8.05 4.03
CA GLU A 260 19.81 8.30 3.50
C GLU A 260 20.80 8.67 4.62
N GLU A 261 20.42 9.60 5.50
CA GLU A 261 21.21 10.01 6.68
C GLU A 261 21.52 8.84 7.63
N ALA A 262 20.58 7.86 7.72
CA ALA A 262 20.76 6.64 8.49
C ALA A 262 21.58 5.56 7.76
N GLY A 263 22.06 5.83 6.54
CA GLY A 263 22.85 4.90 5.73
C GLY A 263 22.07 3.72 5.20
N LYS A 264 20.75 3.85 5.00
CA LYS A 264 19.91 2.81 4.41
C LYS A 264 20.09 2.77 2.90
N GLU A 265 19.86 1.61 2.30
CA GLU A 265 19.82 1.46 0.85
C GLU A 265 18.51 2.09 0.34
N VAL A 266 18.59 3.35 -0.10
CA VAL A 266 17.44 4.13 -0.52
C VAL A 266 17.75 4.91 -1.79
N GLU A 267 16.76 4.94 -2.70
CA GLU A 267 16.79 5.74 -3.93
C GLU A 267 15.67 6.77 -3.91
N TRP A 268 15.87 7.88 -4.65
CA TRP A 268 14.91 8.95 -4.79
C TRP A 268 14.60 9.24 -6.25
N VAL A 269 13.31 9.29 -6.56
CA VAL A 269 12.78 9.75 -7.84
C VAL A 269 11.65 10.76 -7.57
N SER A 270 11.57 11.85 -8.34
CA SER A 270 10.49 12.81 -8.25
C SER A 270 10.22 13.43 -9.61
N TYR A 271 8.97 13.51 -9.99
CA TYR A 271 8.54 14.12 -11.25
C TYR A 271 7.41 15.12 -11.00
N ASP A 272 7.27 16.09 -11.90
CA ASP A 272 6.10 16.94 -11.94
C ASP A 272 4.93 16.17 -12.58
N HIS A 273 3.84 16.03 -11.83
CA HIS A 273 2.62 15.38 -12.30
C HIS A 273 1.38 15.91 -11.56
N PRO A 274 0.24 16.14 -12.24
CA PRO A 274 -0.92 16.74 -11.60
C PRO A 274 -1.70 15.79 -10.68
N VAL A 275 -1.50 14.46 -10.83
CA VAL A 275 -2.28 13.45 -10.10
C VAL A 275 -1.46 12.84 -8.98
N HIS A 276 -1.99 12.83 -7.75
CA HIS A 276 -1.44 12.09 -6.62
C HIS A 276 -1.68 10.59 -6.82
N GLY A 277 -0.69 9.75 -6.57
CA GLY A 277 -0.73 8.32 -6.85
C GLY A 277 -0.46 7.96 -8.31
N TYR A 278 0.29 8.78 -9.03
CA TYR A 278 0.53 8.66 -10.47
C TYR A 278 1.26 7.38 -10.92
N VAL A 279 1.78 6.60 -10.00
CA VAL A 279 2.29 5.24 -10.27
C VAL A 279 1.17 4.26 -10.68
N PHE A 280 -0.08 4.62 -10.42
CA PHE A 280 -1.27 3.82 -10.74
C PHE A 280 -2.17 4.52 -11.78
N PRO A 281 -1.81 4.48 -13.08
CA PRO A 281 -2.65 5.06 -14.14
C PRO A 281 -4.05 4.47 -14.16
N PHE A 282 -5.03 5.28 -14.54
CA PHE A 282 -6.44 4.89 -14.63
C PHE A 282 -6.85 4.53 -16.05
N ARG A 283 -7.91 3.72 -16.18
CA ARG A 283 -8.62 3.57 -17.44
C ARG A 283 -9.51 4.80 -17.71
N GLY A 284 -9.44 5.26 -18.93
CA GLY A 284 -10.34 6.27 -19.43
C GLY A 284 -11.74 5.71 -19.77
N PRO A 285 -12.69 6.59 -20.12
CA PRO A 285 -14.04 6.21 -20.47
C PRO A 285 -14.17 5.28 -21.69
N ASP A 286 -13.17 5.25 -22.55
CA ASP A 286 -13.08 4.35 -23.72
C ASP A 286 -12.54 2.95 -23.38
N GLY A 287 -12.18 2.72 -22.12
CA GLY A 287 -11.62 1.46 -21.64
C GLY A 287 -10.12 1.29 -21.87
N ALA A 288 -9.43 2.26 -22.47
CA ALA A 288 -7.97 2.27 -22.56
C ALA A 288 -7.36 2.88 -21.29
N TYR A 289 -6.12 2.48 -20.96
CA TYR A 289 -5.39 3.16 -19.89
C TYR A 289 -4.91 4.54 -20.37
N GLU A 290 -5.20 5.56 -19.60
CA GLU A 290 -4.68 6.92 -19.81
C GLU A 290 -3.31 7.01 -19.12
N VAL A 291 -2.26 6.85 -19.91
CA VAL A 291 -0.88 6.85 -19.42
C VAL A 291 -0.10 7.91 -20.17
N ASP A 292 0.50 8.84 -19.45
CA ASP A 292 1.37 9.86 -20.05
C ASP A 292 2.86 9.49 -19.97
N ASP A 293 3.70 10.29 -20.63
CA ASP A 293 5.14 10.04 -20.69
C ASP A 293 5.82 10.07 -19.31
N THR A 294 5.30 10.84 -18.37
CA THR A 294 5.82 10.94 -16.99
C THR A 294 5.51 9.67 -16.21
N GLN A 295 4.30 9.16 -16.35
CA GLN A 295 3.88 7.89 -15.74
C GLN A 295 4.65 6.70 -16.32
N GLU A 296 4.83 6.66 -17.66
CA GLU A 296 5.64 5.61 -18.31
C GLU A 296 7.08 5.63 -17.81
N ARG A 297 7.67 6.81 -17.68
CA ARG A 297 9.02 6.96 -17.15
C ARG A 297 9.12 6.50 -15.71
N LEU A 298 8.16 6.90 -14.86
CA LEU A 298 8.13 6.47 -13.47
C LEU A 298 8.00 4.96 -13.34
N ILE A 299 7.09 4.36 -14.11
CA ILE A 299 6.90 2.91 -14.09
C ILE A 299 8.16 2.19 -14.56
N ALA A 300 8.87 2.73 -15.56
CA ALA A 300 10.17 2.17 -15.97
C ALA A 300 11.20 2.24 -14.84
N ASP A 301 11.31 3.36 -14.10
CA ASP A 301 12.21 3.46 -12.94
C ASP A 301 11.85 2.44 -11.85
N VAL A 302 10.55 2.24 -11.58
CA VAL A 302 10.07 1.23 -10.63
C VAL A 302 10.45 -0.18 -11.08
N LEU A 303 10.23 -0.53 -12.35
CA LEU A 303 10.58 -1.84 -12.90
C LEU A 303 12.10 -2.08 -12.87
N ASP A 304 12.89 -1.07 -13.18
CA ASP A 304 14.35 -1.14 -13.12
C ASP A 304 14.84 -1.35 -11.67
N PHE A 305 14.24 -0.66 -10.70
CA PHE A 305 14.51 -0.88 -9.28
C PHE A 305 14.18 -2.31 -8.87
N LEU A 306 12.98 -2.78 -9.17
CA LEU A 306 12.55 -4.15 -8.86
C LEU A 306 13.45 -5.20 -9.53
N ALA A 307 13.84 -4.97 -10.78
CA ALA A 307 14.70 -5.91 -11.51
C ALA A 307 16.08 -6.09 -10.84
N ARG A 308 16.66 -5.02 -10.28
CA ARG A 308 17.94 -5.10 -9.55
C ARG A 308 17.84 -5.92 -8.27
N HIS A 309 16.69 -5.92 -7.61
CA HIS A 309 16.53 -6.57 -6.32
C HIS A 309 15.81 -7.93 -6.38
N LEU A 310 14.94 -8.16 -7.37
CA LEU A 310 14.15 -9.39 -7.47
C LEU A 310 14.71 -10.40 -8.49
N ARG A 311 15.62 -10.00 -9.42
CA ARG A 311 16.17 -10.89 -10.45
C ARG A 311 17.60 -11.34 -10.19
N GLY A 312 18.15 -10.99 -9.01
CA GLY A 312 19.53 -11.29 -8.62
C GLY A 312 19.86 -12.77 -8.55
#